data_3cc5c02fa35bb7b66bf5f541949992d7
#
_entry.id   3cc5c02fa35bb7b66bf5f541949992d7
#
_cell.length_a   1.000
_cell.length_b   1.000
_cell.length_c   1.000
_cell.angle_alpha   90.00
_cell.angle_beta   90.00
_cell.angle_gamma   90.00
#
_symmetry.space_group_name_H-M   'P 1'
#
loop_
_entity.id
_entity.type
_entity.pdbx_description
1 polymer ?
#
loop_
_entity_poly.entity_id
_entity_poly.type
_entity_poly.pdbx_seq_one_letter_code
_entity_poly.pdbx_strand_id
1 'polypeptide(L)'
;ISCLTEEDYFHGNVDYLKQIRSKSDLPILRKDFMIEEYQFYEAKAIGADAVLLITAILDDTQMHDFYQLARELELDVLVETHDEAEIERAMKIDPRIIGVNNRNLKDFTITLETTRRLRRYVPEDKVFVAESGIMDDEDVRFLRECNTDAFLIGRAFMEAETPKMLAKKWKAM
;
A
#
# COMPACT_ATOMS: atom_id res chain seq x y z
N ILE A 1 -1.08 -4.15 9.38
CA ILE A 1 0.27 -4.70 9.12
C ILE A 1 0.38 -4.91 7.62
N SER A 2 1.51 -4.51 6.98
CA SER A 2 1.81 -4.90 5.60
C SER A 2 2.80 -6.07 5.62
N CYS A 3 2.44 -7.16 4.94
CA CYS A 3 3.25 -8.36 4.84
C CYS A 3 3.66 -8.61 3.38
N LEU A 4 4.97 -8.66 3.13
CA LEU A 4 5.51 -9.00 1.81
C LEU A 4 5.36 -10.51 1.60
N THR A 5 4.70 -10.91 0.51
CA THR A 5 4.48 -12.32 0.15
C THR A 5 5.10 -12.71 -1.19
N GLU A 6 5.48 -11.74 -2.02
CA GLU A 6 6.19 -11.97 -3.27
C GLU A 6 7.65 -12.36 -2.98
N GLU A 7 8.12 -13.45 -3.61
CA GLU A 7 9.39 -14.11 -3.24
C GLU A 7 10.59 -13.53 -3.97
N ASP A 8 10.48 -13.21 -5.25
CA ASP A 8 11.61 -12.90 -6.11
C ASP A 8 12.15 -11.47 -5.92
N TYR A 9 11.26 -10.48 -5.85
CA TYR A 9 11.61 -9.06 -5.77
C TYR A 9 11.49 -8.48 -4.36
N PHE A 10 10.50 -8.94 -3.59
CA PHE A 10 10.29 -8.44 -2.23
C PHE A 10 10.91 -9.34 -1.16
N HIS A 11 11.43 -10.51 -1.54
CA HIS A 11 11.98 -11.52 -0.62
C HIS A 11 10.97 -11.88 0.48
N GLY A 12 9.68 -11.88 0.12
CA GLY A 12 8.57 -12.23 0.99
C GLY A 12 8.30 -13.72 1.02
N ASN A 13 7.24 -14.10 1.73
CA ASN A 13 6.71 -15.46 1.69
C ASN A 13 5.28 -15.47 2.25
N VAL A 14 4.39 -16.26 1.66
CA VAL A 14 3.01 -16.44 2.13
C VAL A 14 2.95 -16.98 3.56
N ASP A 15 3.93 -17.77 3.98
CA ASP A 15 4.01 -18.31 5.34
C ASP A 15 4.28 -17.22 6.39
N TYR A 16 4.88 -16.09 6.02
CA TYR A 16 5.02 -14.95 6.93
C TYR A 16 3.65 -14.37 7.29
N LEU A 17 2.75 -14.25 6.31
CA LEU A 17 1.39 -13.77 6.55
C LEU A 17 0.63 -14.71 7.48
N LYS A 18 0.67 -16.03 7.22
CA LYS A 18 0.05 -17.04 8.09
C LYS A 18 0.58 -16.98 9.53
N GLN A 19 1.91 -16.80 9.69
CA GLN A 19 2.53 -16.66 11.01
C GLN A 19 2.09 -15.38 11.73
N ILE A 20 1.97 -14.25 11.01
CA ILE A 20 1.48 -12.99 11.57
C ILE A 20 0.01 -13.16 11.99
N ARG A 21 -0.83 -13.73 11.12
CA ARG A 21 -2.25 -13.98 11.42
C ARG A 21 -2.45 -14.85 12.66
N SER A 22 -1.61 -15.86 12.85
CA SER A 22 -1.68 -16.73 14.04
C SER A 22 -1.35 -16.03 15.37
N LYS A 23 -0.79 -14.82 15.33
CA LYS A 23 -0.30 -14.07 16.51
C LYS A 23 -0.94 -12.68 16.67
N SER A 24 -1.75 -12.25 15.69
CA SER A 24 -2.28 -10.88 15.67
C SER A 24 -3.64 -10.82 15.01
N ASP A 25 -4.57 -10.08 15.65
CA ASP A 25 -5.89 -9.75 15.10
C ASP A 25 -5.88 -8.41 14.31
N LEU A 26 -4.72 -7.76 14.19
CA LEU A 26 -4.61 -6.54 13.38
C LEU A 26 -4.85 -6.84 11.91
N PRO A 27 -5.49 -5.93 11.16
CA PRO A 27 -5.65 -6.08 9.71
C PRO A 27 -4.31 -6.27 9.00
N ILE A 28 -4.26 -7.20 8.04
CA ILE A 28 -3.06 -7.55 7.28
C ILE A 28 -3.27 -7.25 5.79
N LEU A 29 -2.43 -6.39 5.25
CA LEU A 29 -2.29 -6.17 3.81
C LEU A 29 -1.31 -7.20 3.24
N ARG A 30 -1.77 -8.04 2.30
CA ARG A 30 -0.89 -8.83 1.44
C ARG A 30 -0.24 -7.89 0.41
N LYS A 31 1.07 -7.67 0.55
CA LYS A 31 1.85 -6.88 -0.40
C LYS A 31 2.55 -7.81 -1.37
N ASP A 32 1.98 -7.89 -2.57
CA ASP A 32 2.36 -8.83 -3.63
C ASP A 32 2.04 -8.21 -5.00
N PHE A 33 2.57 -8.74 -6.09
CA PHE A 33 2.12 -8.44 -7.44
C PHE A 33 0.87 -9.28 -7.75
N MET A 34 -0.30 -8.68 -7.54
CA MET A 34 -1.59 -9.33 -7.78
C MET A 34 -1.93 -9.26 -9.28
N ILE A 35 -1.63 -10.33 -10.03
CA ILE A 35 -1.75 -10.40 -11.49
C ILE A 35 -2.64 -11.55 -11.96
N GLU A 36 -3.08 -12.42 -11.05
CA GLU A 36 -3.95 -13.57 -11.31
C GLU A 36 -5.06 -13.68 -10.26
N GLU A 37 -6.26 -14.10 -10.68
CA GLU A 37 -7.42 -14.27 -9.80
C GLU A 37 -7.14 -15.21 -8.62
N TYR A 38 -6.39 -16.29 -8.86
CA TYR A 38 -6.01 -17.24 -7.82
C TYR A 38 -5.41 -16.59 -6.58
N GLN A 39 -4.60 -15.53 -6.77
CA GLN A 39 -3.92 -14.85 -5.67
C GLN A 39 -4.90 -14.18 -4.68
N PHE A 40 -6.09 -13.78 -5.14
CA PHE A 40 -7.12 -13.18 -4.28
C PHE A 40 -7.78 -14.24 -3.40
N TYR A 41 -8.11 -15.40 -3.96
CA TYR A 41 -8.62 -16.54 -3.17
C TYR A 41 -7.58 -17.04 -2.17
N GLU A 42 -6.32 -17.12 -2.58
CA GLU A 42 -5.21 -17.45 -1.69
C GLU A 42 -5.06 -16.42 -0.58
N ALA A 43 -5.09 -15.11 -0.91
CA ALA A 43 -4.99 -14.04 0.08
C ALA A 43 -6.07 -14.18 1.17
N LYS A 44 -7.32 -14.42 0.76
CA LYS A 44 -8.42 -14.67 1.70
C LYS A 44 -8.19 -15.91 2.54
N ALA A 45 -7.78 -17.02 1.91
CA ALA A 45 -7.57 -18.31 2.57
C ALA A 45 -6.43 -18.27 3.60
N ILE A 46 -5.36 -17.50 3.36
CA ILE A 46 -4.23 -17.36 4.29
C ILE A 46 -4.46 -16.29 5.37
N GLY A 47 -5.61 -15.59 5.32
CA GLY A 47 -6.03 -14.64 6.35
C GLY A 47 -5.59 -13.19 6.14
N ALA A 48 -5.41 -12.77 4.89
CA ALA A 48 -5.29 -11.34 4.56
C ALA A 48 -6.64 -10.63 4.74
N ASP A 49 -6.60 -9.37 5.13
CA ASP A 49 -7.77 -8.47 5.20
C ASP A 49 -7.79 -7.50 4.02
N ALA A 50 -6.62 -7.27 3.40
CA ALA A 50 -6.46 -6.37 2.27
C ALA A 50 -5.42 -6.90 1.28
N VAL A 51 -5.54 -6.44 0.02
CA VAL A 51 -4.61 -6.73 -1.07
C VAL A 51 -4.14 -5.45 -1.75
N LEU A 52 -3.03 -5.54 -2.49
CA LEU A 52 -2.45 -4.45 -3.26
C LEU A 52 -2.82 -4.61 -4.74
N LEU A 53 -3.34 -3.56 -5.37
CA LEU A 53 -3.41 -3.45 -6.83
C LEU A 53 -2.47 -2.35 -7.29
N ILE A 54 -1.53 -2.69 -8.17
CA ILE A 54 -0.54 -1.74 -8.70
C ILE A 54 -1.00 -1.32 -10.10
N THR A 55 -1.40 -0.06 -10.24
CA THR A 55 -1.94 0.48 -11.51
C THR A 55 -0.95 0.36 -12.66
N ALA A 56 0.35 0.46 -12.38
CA ALA A 56 1.41 0.39 -13.39
C ALA A 56 1.52 -0.96 -14.11
N ILE A 57 1.10 -2.06 -13.47
CA ILE A 57 1.28 -3.43 -14.01
C ILE A 57 -0.03 -4.07 -14.49
N LEU A 58 -1.18 -3.42 -14.26
CA LEU A 58 -2.50 -3.91 -14.64
C LEU A 58 -3.08 -3.07 -15.77
N ASP A 59 -3.78 -3.68 -16.71
CA ASP A 59 -4.65 -2.94 -17.62
C ASP A 59 -5.98 -2.53 -16.93
N ASP A 60 -6.78 -1.72 -17.61
CA ASP A 60 -8.01 -1.18 -17.01
C ASP A 60 -9.05 -2.27 -16.72
N THR A 61 -9.11 -3.33 -17.55
CA THR A 61 -10.02 -4.47 -17.38
C THR A 61 -9.59 -5.31 -16.19
N GLN A 62 -8.30 -5.68 -16.13
CA GLN A 62 -7.74 -6.43 -15.00
C GLN A 62 -7.94 -5.67 -13.68
N MET A 63 -7.67 -4.37 -13.68
CA MET A 63 -7.82 -3.54 -12.47
C MET A 63 -9.27 -3.52 -11.99
N HIS A 64 -10.24 -3.38 -12.92
CA HIS A 64 -11.67 -3.45 -12.61
C HIS A 64 -12.05 -4.83 -12.05
N ASP A 65 -11.73 -5.88 -12.76
CA ASP A 65 -12.16 -7.24 -12.42
C ASP A 65 -11.53 -7.71 -11.09
N PHE A 66 -10.26 -7.43 -10.87
CA PHE A 66 -9.58 -7.75 -9.62
C PHE A 66 -10.09 -6.92 -8.44
N TYR A 67 -10.43 -5.65 -8.67
CA TYR A 67 -11.05 -4.84 -7.63
C TYR A 67 -12.43 -5.40 -7.23
N GLN A 68 -13.26 -5.81 -8.19
CA GLN A 68 -14.54 -6.43 -7.90
C GLN A 68 -14.38 -7.77 -7.18
N LEU A 69 -13.48 -8.63 -7.65
CA LEU A 69 -13.19 -9.92 -7.02
C LEU A 69 -12.73 -9.75 -5.55
N ALA A 70 -11.83 -8.80 -5.29
CA ALA A 70 -11.39 -8.50 -3.93
C ALA A 70 -12.58 -8.09 -3.04
N ARG A 71 -13.49 -7.24 -3.57
CA ARG A 71 -14.69 -6.81 -2.85
C ARG A 71 -15.65 -7.96 -2.58
N GLU A 72 -15.87 -8.87 -3.54
CA GLU A 72 -16.69 -10.07 -3.36
C GLU A 72 -16.13 -10.99 -2.28
N LEU A 73 -14.81 -11.06 -2.17
CA LEU A 73 -14.09 -11.81 -1.15
C LEU A 73 -13.99 -11.07 0.20
N GLU A 74 -14.61 -9.89 0.32
CA GLU A 74 -14.52 -9.04 1.52
C GLU A 74 -13.05 -8.71 1.88
N LEU A 75 -12.25 -8.40 0.86
CA LEU A 75 -10.91 -7.86 1.00
C LEU A 75 -10.93 -6.35 0.73
N ASP A 76 -10.30 -5.56 1.60
CA ASP A 76 -9.99 -4.18 1.27
C ASP A 76 -8.90 -4.12 0.19
N VAL A 77 -8.88 -3.02 -0.57
CA VAL A 77 -7.92 -2.87 -1.68
C VAL A 77 -7.16 -1.55 -1.53
N LEU A 78 -5.84 -1.64 -1.46
CA LEU A 78 -4.94 -0.51 -1.64
C LEU A 78 -4.57 -0.41 -3.13
N VAL A 79 -5.00 0.64 -3.81
CA VAL A 79 -4.67 0.87 -5.22
C VAL A 79 -3.45 1.79 -5.28
N GLU A 80 -2.30 1.24 -5.64
CA GLU A 80 -1.01 1.95 -5.72
C GLU A 80 -0.87 2.66 -7.07
N THR A 81 -0.44 3.93 -7.02
CA THR A 81 -0.24 4.81 -8.17
C THR A 81 1.09 5.57 -8.06
N HIS A 82 1.67 6.00 -9.20
CA HIS A 82 2.97 6.67 -9.27
C HIS A 82 2.92 8.03 -9.99
N ASP A 83 1.88 8.27 -10.80
CA ASP A 83 1.70 9.52 -11.53
C ASP A 83 0.22 9.88 -11.74
N GLU A 84 -0.02 11.02 -12.38
CA GLU A 84 -1.36 11.55 -12.62
C GLU A 84 -2.21 10.63 -13.51
N ALA A 85 -1.60 10.04 -14.53
CA ALA A 85 -2.30 9.16 -15.47
C ALA A 85 -2.75 7.87 -14.79
N GLU A 86 -1.94 7.34 -13.88
CA GLU A 86 -2.30 6.18 -13.07
C GLU A 86 -3.42 6.50 -12.08
N ILE A 87 -3.41 7.67 -11.45
CA ILE A 87 -4.53 8.10 -10.58
C ILE A 87 -5.83 8.23 -11.41
N GLU A 88 -5.77 8.83 -12.60
CA GLU A 88 -6.93 8.93 -13.48
C GLU A 88 -7.50 7.55 -13.85
N ARG A 89 -6.64 6.60 -14.14
CA ARG A 89 -7.04 5.20 -14.39
C ARG A 89 -7.63 4.55 -13.14
N ALA A 90 -6.97 4.67 -12.00
CA ALA A 90 -7.42 4.13 -10.73
C ALA A 90 -8.80 4.69 -10.33
N MET A 91 -9.05 5.99 -10.56
CA MET A 91 -10.34 6.60 -10.23
C MET A 91 -11.53 6.06 -11.02
N LYS A 92 -11.32 5.37 -12.17
CA LYS A 92 -12.41 4.74 -12.93
C LYS A 92 -13.09 3.60 -12.16
N ILE A 93 -12.38 2.95 -11.25
CA ILE A 93 -12.93 1.87 -10.39
C ILE A 93 -13.44 2.38 -9.05
N ASP A 94 -13.40 3.68 -8.81
CA ASP A 94 -13.85 4.36 -7.57
C ASP A 94 -13.29 3.70 -6.29
N PRO A 95 -11.96 3.57 -6.14
CA PRO A 95 -11.38 2.88 -5.01
C PRO A 95 -11.56 3.68 -3.72
N ARG A 96 -11.73 2.98 -2.61
CA ARG A 96 -11.81 3.61 -1.28
C ARG A 96 -10.45 4.08 -0.77
N ILE A 97 -9.39 3.35 -1.09
CA ILE A 97 -8.03 3.59 -0.60
C ILE A 97 -7.10 3.73 -1.80
N ILE A 98 -6.44 4.88 -1.90
CA ILE A 98 -5.45 5.18 -2.94
C ILE A 98 -4.08 5.38 -2.29
N GLY A 99 -3.09 4.65 -2.77
CA GLY A 99 -1.69 4.81 -2.42
C GLY A 99 -0.92 5.60 -3.48
N VAL A 100 -0.06 6.50 -3.03
CA VAL A 100 0.96 7.11 -3.87
C VAL A 100 2.33 6.58 -3.44
N ASN A 101 3.00 5.88 -4.35
CA ASN A 101 4.34 5.39 -4.13
C ASN A 101 5.36 6.44 -4.54
N ASN A 102 6.11 6.96 -3.55
CA ASN A 102 7.16 7.96 -3.76
C ASN A 102 8.40 7.40 -4.47
N ARG A 103 8.47 6.08 -4.67
CA ARG A 103 9.52 5.44 -5.44
C ARG A 103 9.12 5.34 -6.91
N ASN A 104 9.91 5.95 -7.77
CA ASN A 104 9.78 5.77 -9.20
C ASN A 104 10.23 4.35 -9.60
N LEU A 105 9.36 3.59 -10.25
CA LEU A 105 9.66 2.19 -10.63
C LEU A 105 10.64 2.08 -11.81
N LYS A 106 10.94 3.18 -12.53
CA LYS A 106 11.84 3.17 -13.70
C LYS A 106 13.31 3.32 -13.31
N ASP A 107 13.59 4.19 -12.32
CA ASP A 107 14.95 4.54 -11.92
C ASP A 107 15.20 4.38 -10.41
N PHE A 108 14.18 3.94 -9.66
CA PHE A 108 14.17 3.73 -8.21
C PHE A 108 14.48 4.97 -7.37
N THR A 109 14.45 6.17 -7.96
CA THR A 109 14.53 7.41 -7.19
C THR A 109 13.33 7.56 -6.26
N ILE A 110 13.54 8.19 -5.11
CA ILE A 110 12.50 8.40 -4.10
C ILE A 110 12.43 9.89 -3.79
N THR A 111 11.22 10.44 -3.85
CA THR A 111 10.95 11.82 -3.42
C THR A 111 9.53 11.96 -2.89
N LEU A 112 9.39 12.54 -1.71
CA LEU A 112 8.09 12.80 -1.08
C LEU A 112 7.29 13.90 -1.80
N GLU A 113 7.95 14.70 -2.64
CA GLU A 113 7.28 15.67 -3.53
C GLU A 113 6.28 14.98 -4.48
N THR A 114 6.45 13.69 -4.76
CA THR A 114 5.47 12.90 -5.52
C THR A 114 4.12 12.90 -4.81
N THR A 115 4.08 12.61 -3.51
CA THR A 115 2.85 12.67 -2.71
C THR A 115 2.24 14.07 -2.71
N ARG A 116 3.03 15.12 -2.47
CA ARG A 116 2.56 16.52 -2.49
C ARG A 116 1.93 16.88 -3.84
N ARG A 117 2.60 16.54 -4.92
CA ARG A 117 2.16 16.85 -6.29
C ARG A 117 0.87 16.10 -6.64
N LEU A 118 0.75 14.84 -6.24
CA LEU A 118 -0.35 13.97 -6.63
C LEU A 118 -1.58 14.10 -5.74
N ARG A 119 -1.46 14.60 -4.50
CA ARG A 119 -2.60 14.77 -3.58
C ARG A 119 -3.80 15.48 -4.20
N ARG A 120 -3.56 16.49 -5.02
CA ARG A 120 -4.62 17.29 -5.66
C ARG A 120 -5.50 16.52 -6.67
N TYR A 121 -5.05 15.36 -7.12
CA TYR A 121 -5.79 14.49 -8.05
C TYR A 121 -6.64 13.43 -7.35
N VAL A 122 -6.49 13.30 -6.03
CA VAL A 122 -7.25 12.34 -5.22
C VAL A 122 -8.33 13.08 -4.45
N PRO A 123 -9.62 12.70 -4.59
CA PRO A 123 -10.73 13.31 -3.86
C PRO A 123 -10.56 13.18 -2.33
N GLU A 124 -11.13 14.14 -1.58
CA GLU A 124 -10.99 14.18 -0.12
C GLU A 124 -11.74 13.07 0.61
N ASP A 125 -12.74 12.46 -0.04
CA ASP A 125 -13.50 11.33 0.50
C ASP A 125 -12.75 9.98 0.42
N LYS A 126 -11.58 9.94 -0.24
CA LYS A 126 -10.74 8.75 -0.34
C LYS A 126 -9.69 8.72 0.76
N VAL A 127 -9.38 7.54 1.26
CA VAL A 127 -8.23 7.33 2.15
C VAL A 127 -6.96 7.45 1.32
N PHE A 128 -6.14 8.45 1.62
CA PHE A 128 -4.90 8.74 0.89
C PHE A 128 -3.68 8.22 1.65
N VAL A 129 -2.94 7.29 1.03
CA VAL A 129 -1.79 6.60 1.64
C VAL A 129 -0.50 7.03 0.94
N ALA A 130 0.51 7.46 1.70
CA ALA A 130 1.86 7.68 1.19
C ALA A 130 2.73 6.44 1.43
N GLU A 131 3.41 6.01 0.37
CA GLU A 131 4.26 4.83 0.37
C GLU A 131 5.70 5.17 0.00
N SER A 132 6.65 4.50 0.62
CA SER A 132 8.09 4.67 0.42
C SER A 132 8.66 6.03 0.83
N GLY A 133 9.95 6.05 1.18
CA GLY A 133 10.72 7.27 1.41
C GLY A 133 10.55 7.90 2.79
N ILE A 134 9.78 7.33 3.68
CA ILE A 134 9.55 7.88 5.03
C ILE A 134 10.61 7.33 5.97
N MET A 135 11.52 8.18 6.42
CA MET A 135 12.70 7.78 7.19
C MET A 135 12.80 8.47 8.55
N ASP A 136 12.26 9.68 8.68
CA ASP A 136 12.39 10.49 9.89
C ASP A 136 11.13 11.30 10.23
N ASP A 137 11.20 12.09 11.29
CA ASP A 137 10.08 12.92 11.77
C ASP A 137 9.73 14.07 10.82
N GLU A 138 10.69 14.56 10.04
CA GLU A 138 10.46 15.65 9.09
C GLU A 138 9.64 15.14 7.91
N ASP A 139 9.93 13.94 7.43
CA ASP A 139 9.15 13.23 6.41
C ASP A 139 7.70 13.04 6.84
N VAL A 140 7.48 12.60 8.09
CA VAL A 140 6.13 12.40 8.64
C VAL A 140 5.38 13.72 8.71
N ARG A 141 6.01 14.82 9.20
CA ARG A 141 5.38 16.13 9.24
C ARG A 141 5.02 16.64 7.85
N PHE A 142 5.98 16.55 6.93
CA PHE A 142 5.77 16.92 5.54
C PHE A 142 4.57 16.24 4.91
N LEU A 143 4.46 14.91 5.07
CA LEU A 143 3.34 14.15 4.52
C LEU A 143 2.00 14.46 5.22
N ARG A 144 2.02 14.76 6.51
CA ARG A 144 0.83 15.25 7.22
C ARG A 144 0.34 16.58 6.66
N GLU A 145 1.25 17.51 6.35
CA GLU A 145 0.93 18.78 5.69
C GLU A 145 0.35 18.58 4.27
N CYS A 146 0.63 17.43 3.64
CA CYS A 146 0.03 17.01 2.38
C CYS A 146 -1.37 16.38 2.55
N ASN A 147 -1.99 16.42 3.73
CA ASN A 147 -3.27 15.77 4.03
C ASN A 147 -3.25 14.26 3.70
N THR A 148 -2.22 13.57 4.15
CA THR A 148 -2.09 12.12 4.03
C THR A 148 -2.75 11.45 5.23
N ASP A 149 -3.65 10.49 5.00
CA ASP A 149 -4.39 9.80 6.05
C ASP A 149 -3.58 8.65 6.68
N ALA A 150 -2.75 7.98 5.89
CA ALA A 150 -1.96 6.84 6.34
C ALA A 150 -0.60 6.74 5.63
N PHE A 151 0.31 5.99 6.25
CA PHE A 151 1.66 5.75 5.76
C PHE A 151 1.96 4.26 5.65
N LEU A 152 2.58 3.84 4.55
CA LEU A 152 3.17 2.52 4.41
C LEU A 152 4.68 2.62 4.61
N ILE A 153 5.17 2.14 5.74
CA ILE A 153 6.56 2.31 6.17
C ILE A 153 7.18 0.95 6.47
N GLY A 154 8.26 0.61 5.80
CA GLY A 154 9.03 -0.61 6.07
C GLY A 154 10.41 -0.29 6.63
N ARG A 155 11.27 0.31 5.81
CA ARG A 155 12.70 0.47 6.07
C ARG A 155 13.00 1.14 7.41
N ALA A 156 12.38 2.27 7.70
CA ALA A 156 12.62 3.00 8.94
C ALA A 156 12.32 2.16 10.19
N PHE A 157 11.27 1.30 10.15
CA PHE A 157 10.99 0.41 11.27
C PHE A 157 11.97 -0.76 11.39
N MET A 158 12.46 -1.28 10.26
CA MET A 158 13.43 -2.37 10.24
C MET A 158 14.83 -1.93 10.70
N GLU A 159 15.20 -0.66 10.44
CA GLU A 159 16.47 -0.08 10.86
C GLU A 159 16.42 0.53 12.27
N ALA A 160 15.23 0.73 12.86
CA ALA A 160 15.10 1.33 14.18
C ALA A 160 15.53 0.39 15.31
N GLU A 161 16.30 0.89 16.28
CA GLU A 161 16.64 0.15 17.51
C GLU A 161 15.39 -0.23 18.31
N THR A 162 14.35 0.63 18.30
CA THR A 162 13.11 0.43 19.03
C THR A 162 11.89 0.69 18.13
N PRO A 163 11.53 -0.21 17.19
CA PRO A 163 10.43 -0.01 16.23
C PRO A 163 9.11 0.35 16.88
N LYS A 164 8.81 -0.27 18.03
CA LYS A 164 7.58 -0.01 18.80
C LYS A 164 7.50 1.44 19.30
N MET A 165 8.62 2.01 19.73
CA MET A 165 8.65 3.41 20.20
C MET A 165 8.51 4.37 19.04
N LEU A 166 9.19 4.09 17.92
CA LEU A 166 9.09 4.86 16.70
C LEU A 166 7.65 4.87 16.16
N ALA A 167 7.00 3.71 16.08
CA ALA A 167 5.62 3.59 15.65
C ALA A 167 4.66 4.38 16.56
N LYS A 168 4.83 4.32 17.88
CA LYS A 168 4.04 5.12 18.82
C LYS A 168 4.22 6.62 18.62
N LYS A 169 5.48 7.06 18.42
CA LYS A 169 5.83 8.46 18.19
C LYS A 169 5.13 8.98 16.93
N TRP A 170 5.30 8.29 15.80
CA TRP A 170 4.74 8.72 14.51
C TRP A 170 3.22 8.63 14.43
N LYS A 171 2.62 7.70 15.18
CA LYS A 171 1.16 7.65 15.31
C LYS A 171 0.58 8.84 16.08
N ALA A 172 1.37 9.44 16.99
CA ALA A 172 0.95 10.57 17.83
C ALA A 172 1.24 11.95 17.17
N MET A 173 2.01 12.00 16.09
CA MET A 173 2.29 13.20 15.30
C MET A 173 1.13 13.52 14.37
#